data_ef376afff0c055c0e8c863d8e162419f
#
_entry.id   ef376afff0c055c0e8c863d8e162419f
#
_cell.length_a   1.000
_cell.length_b   1.000
_cell.length_c   1.000
_cell.angle_alpha   90.00
_cell.angle_beta   90.00
_cell.angle_gamma   90.00
#
_symmetry.space_group_name_H-M   'P 1'
#
loop_
_entity.id
_entity.type
_entity.pdbx_description
1 polymer ?
#
loop_
_entity_poly.entity_id
_entity_poly.type
_entity_poly.pdbx_seq_one_letter_code
_entity_poly.pdbx_strand_id
1 'polypeptide(L)'
;MKSIAIVLTLAGVLATPLALAQSAEDLMKAKGCLGCHDFDKKKVGPAFKDVNAKHKGNADAKKTLVAKIKDGKGHPKINASEAEIGAMVDRALK
;
A
#
# COMPACT_ATOMS: atom_id res chain seq x y z
N MET A 1 -12.54 -59.41 8.49
CA MET A 1 -12.29 -58.38 7.47
C MET A 1 -12.50 -57.03 8.11
N LYS A 2 -11.43 -56.37 8.42
CA LYS A 2 -11.49 -55.02 9.05
C LYS A 2 -11.20 -54.01 7.96
N SER A 3 -12.22 -53.25 7.59
CA SER A 3 -12.08 -52.15 6.64
C SER A 3 -11.37 -50.99 7.33
N ILE A 4 -10.17 -50.71 6.91
CA ILE A 4 -9.45 -49.54 7.36
C ILE A 4 -9.95 -48.37 6.49
N ALA A 5 -10.79 -47.53 7.08
CA ALA A 5 -11.15 -46.28 6.47
C ALA A 5 -9.94 -45.30 6.61
N ILE A 6 -9.27 -45.11 5.50
CA ILE A 6 -8.25 -44.06 5.43
C ILE A 6 -8.99 -42.74 5.33
N VAL A 7 -9.05 -42.03 6.43
CA VAL A 7 -9.50 -40.63 6.42
C VAL A 7 -8.39 -39.82 5.85
N LEU A 8 -8.49 -39.49 4.56
CA LEU A 8 -7.67 -38.48 3.95
C LEU A 8 -8.13 -37.13 4.50
N THR A 9 -7.48 -36.68 5.54
CA THR A 9 -7.59 -35.27 5.94
C THR A 9 -6.92 -34.44 4.85
N LEU A 10 -7.72 -33.89 3.96
CA LEU A 10 -7.28 -32.81 3.09
C LEU A 10 -6.98 -31.62 4.01
N ALA A 11 -5.70 -31.47 4.36
CA ALA A 11 -5.24 -30.22 4.93
C ALA A 11 -5.36 -29.17 3.82
N GLY A 12 -6.45 -28.41 3.85
CA GLY A 12 -6.61 -27.26 2.99
C GLY A 12 -5.49 -26.29 3.29
N VAL A 13 -4.49 -26.25 2.42
CA VAL A 13 -3.53 -25.16 2.43
C VAL A 13 -4.32 -23.93 2.06
N LEU A 14 -4.72 -23.15 3.06
CA LEU A 14 -5.14 -21.79 2.87
C LEU A 14 -3.91 -21.07 2.34
N ALA A 15 -3.82 -20.99 1.01
CA ALA A 15 -2.86 -20.11 0.37
C ALA A 15 -3.25 -18.68 0.76
N THR A 16 -2.69 -18.19 1.85
CA THR A 16 -2.69 -16.76 2.12
C THR A 16 -2.02 -16.11 0.91
N PRO A 17 -2.67 -15.15 0.26
CA PRO A 17 -2.06 -14.49 -0.88
C PRO A 17 -0.91 -13.61 -0.38
N LEU A 18 0.27 -14.21 -0.22
CA LEU A 18 1.51 -13.52 0.12
C LEU A 18 1.80 -12.37 -0.86
N ALA A 19 1.32 -12.49 -2.10
CA ALA A 19 1.38 -11.42 -3.09
C ALA A 19 0.56 -10.17 -2.69
N LEU A 20 -0.51 -10.33 -1.87
CA LEU A 20 -1.28 -9.22 -1.31
C LEU A 20 -0.75 -8.77 0.05
N ALA A 21 0.17 -9.52 0.64
CA ALA A 21 0.82 -9.20 1.90
C ALA A 21 2.11 -8.41 1.71
N GLN A 22 2.45 -8.03 0.47
CA GLN A 22 3.53 -7.08 0.24
C GLN A 22 3.18 -5.80 0.98
N SER A 23 4.05 -5.40 1.92
CA SER A 23 3.76 -4.22 2.72
C SER A 23 3.65 -2.97 1.85
N ALA A 24 2.83 -2.03 2.27
CA ALA A 24 2.72 -0.75 1.58
C ALA A 24 4.08 -0.04 1.52
N GLU A 25 4.92 -0.21 2.52
CA GLU A 25 6.28 0.33 2.54
C GLU A 25 7.16 -0.28 1.45
N ASP A 26 7.06 -1.58 1.21
CA ASP A 26 7.78 -2.25 0.12
C ASP A 26 7.30 -1.74 -1.25
N LEU A 27 6.00 -1.53 -1.42
CA LEU A 27 5.45 -0.88 -2.61
C LEU A 27 5.99 0.53 -2.78
N MET A 28 6.05 1.31 -1.72
CA MET A 28 6.59 2.67 -1.76
C MET A 28 8.05 2.70 -2.22
N LYS A 29 8.85 1.74 -1.78
CA LYS A 29 10.23 1.58 -2.27
C LYS A 29 10.26 1.19 -3.74
N ALA A 30 9.51 0.16 -4.12
CA ALA A 30 9.49 -0.36 -5.49
C ALA A 30 8.95 0.66 -6.50
N LYS A 31 8.00 1.48 -6.12
CA LYS A 31 7.38 2.50 -7.00
C LYS A 31 8.06 3.87 -6.93
N GLY A 32 9.13 3.99 -6.16
CA GLY A 32 9.96 5.20 -6.13
C GLY A 32 9.48 6.31 -5.20
N CYS A 33 8.49 6.09 -4.36
CA CYS A 33 8.00 7.09 -3.40
C CYS A 33 9.12 7.57 -2.47
N LEU A 34 9.92 6.65 -1.96
CA LEU A 34 11.00 6.94 -1.02
C LEU A 34 12.24 7.58 -1.67
N GLY A 35 12.24 7.73 -3.00
CA GLY A 35 13.25 8.52 -3.71
C GLY A 35 13.06 10.02 -3.47
N CYS A 36 11.81 10.46 -3.29
CA CYS A 36 11.45 11.88 -3.09
C CYS A 36 10.83 12.15 -1.72
N HIS A 37 10.37 11.14 -1.02
CA HIS A 37 9.76 11.24 0.30
C HIS A 37 10.50 10.40 1.33
N ASP A 38 10.37 10.78 2.58
CA ASP A 38 10.74 10.00 3.76
C ASP A 38 9.58 10.07 4.76
N PHE A 39 9.53 9.13 5.72
CA PHE A 39 8.49 9.16 6.74
C PHE A 39 8.65 10.35 7.69
N ASP A 40 9.88 10.70 8.03
CA ASP A 40 10.19 11.68 9.08
C ASP A 40 10.86 12.95 8.56
N LYS A 41 11.51 12.90 7.40
CA LYS A 41 12.33 14.00 6.89
C LYS A 41 11.82 14.51 5.55
N LYS A 42 11.87 15.82 5.37
CA LYS A 42 11.65 16.44 4.07
C LYS A 42 12.81 16.10 3.13
N LYS A 43 12.46 15.70 1.93
CA LYS A 43 13.39 15.53 0.80
C LYS A 43 12.94 16.44 -0.35
N VAL A 44 12.83 15.89 -1.55
CA VAL A 44 12.22 16.60 -2.69
C VAL A 44 10.73 16.84 -2.41
N GLY A 45 10.04 15.83 -1.90
CA GLY A 45 8.68 15.94 -1.41
C GLY A 45 8.61 16.09 0.12
N PRO A 46 7.45 16.44 0.66
CA PRO A 46 7.26 16.56 2.11
C PRO A 46 7.41 15.21 2.81
N ALA A 47 7.78 15.24 4.08
CA ALA A 47 7.74 14.05 4.93
C ALA A 47 6.30 13.53 5.04
N PHE A 48 6.12 12.21 5.07
CA PHE A 48 4.77 11.63 5.18
C PHE A 48 4.08 11.99 6.49
N LYS A 49 4.80 12.13 7.60
CA LYS A 49 4.22 12.61 8.86
C LYS A 49 3.60 14.00 8.72
N ASP A 50 4.20 14.87 7.92
CA ASP A 50 3.68 16.21 7.67
C ASP A 50 2.47 16.17 6.74
N VAL A 51 2.47 15.30 5.75
CA VAL A 51 1.31 15.05 4.89
C VAL A 51 0.14 14.52 5.72
N ASN A 52 0.40 13.57 6.61
CA ASN A 52 -0.62 13.06 7.53
C ASN A 52 -1.18 14.16 8.43
N ALA A 53 -0.34 14.97 9.02
CA ALA A 53 -0.75 16.09 9.89
C ALA A 53 -1.60 17.11 9.12
N LYS A 54 -1.18 17.45 7.89
CA LYS A 54 -1.91 18.40 7.04
C LYS A 54 -3.31 17.92 6.67
N HIS A 55 -3.49 16.62 6.48
CA HIS A 55 -4.75 16.03 6.05
C HIS A 55 -5.54 15.39 7.18
N LYS A 56 -5.10 15.56 8.42
CA LYS A 56 -5.78 15.01 9.58
C LYS A 56 -7.22 15.53 9.68
N GLY A 57 -8.17 14.60 9.83
CA GLY A 57 -9.60 14.93 9.89
C GLY A 57 -10.25 15.18 8.52
N ASN A 58 -9.51 15.09 7.43
CA ASN A 58 -10.07 15.21 6.08
C ASN A 58 -10.42 13.84 5.52
N ALA A 59 -11.71 13.50 5.49
CA ALA A 59 -12.20 12.22 4.99
C ALA A 59 -11.90 12.01 3.49
N ASP A 60 -11.74 13.07 2.73
CA ASP A 60 -11.49 13.02 1.29
C ASP A 60 -9.99 13.01 0.92
N ALA A 61 -9.11 13.09 1.90
CA ALA A 61 -7.67 13.21 1.67
C ALA A 61 -7.12 12.06 0.82
N LYS A 62 -7.49 10.83 1.13
CA LYS A 62 -7.05 9.65 0.36
C LYS A 62 -7.47 9.77 -1.10
N LYS A 63 -8.73 10.04 -1.36
CA LYS A 63 -9.28 10.15 -2.71
C LYS A 63 -8.58 11.25 -3.51
N THR A 64 -8.38 12.40 -2.90
CA THR A 64 -7.71 13.54 -3.51
C THR A 64 -6.25 13.22 -3.85
N LEU A 65 -5.51 12.62 -2.92
CA LEU A 65 -4.11 12.26 -3.12
C LEU A 65 -3.95 11.15 -4.17
N VAL A 66 -4.80 10.15 -4.16
CA VAL A 66 -4.79 9.07 -5.17
C VAL A 66 -5.00 9.66 -6.56
N ALA A 67 -5.99 10.51 -6.74
CA ALA A 67 -6.26 11.15 -8.02
C ALA A 67 -5.08 12.00 -8.48
N LYS A 68 -4.50 12.78 -7.60
CA LYS A 68 -3.34 13.65 -7.88
C LYS A 68 -2.12 12.85 -8.35
N ILE A 69 -1.82 11.75 -7.69
CA ILE A 69 -0.70 10.87 -8.03
C ILE A 69 -0.98 10.13 -9.35
N LYS A 70 -2.17 9.59 -9.50
CA LYS A 70 -2.59 8.87 -10.69
C LYS A 70 -2.55 9.74 -11.94
N ASP A 71 -3.05 10.96 -11.84
CA ASP A 71 -3.16 11.89 -12.95
C ASP A 71 -1.86 12.68 -13.19
N GLY A 72 -0.95 12.67 -12.24
CA GLY A 72 0.32 13.42 -12.33
C GLY A 72 0.14 14.93 -12.27
N LYS A 73 -0.92 15.41 -11.63
CA LYS A 73 -1.21 16.85 -11.48
C LYS A 73 -0.66 17.38 -10.16
N GLY A 74 0.39 18.19 -10.24
CA GLY A 74 1.06 18.72 -9.06
C GLY A 74 1.84 17.68 -8.27
N HIS A 75 2.06 16.52 -8.88
CA HIS A 75 2.82 15.40 -8.37
C HIS A 75 3.35 14.58 -9.56
N PRO A 76 4.58 14.05 -9.52
CA PRO A 76 5.06 13.16 -10.55
C PRO A 76 4.15 11.95 -10.71
N LYS A 77 3.91 11.55 -11.94
CA LYS A 77 3.12 10.36 -12.23
C LYS A 77 3.90 9.11 -11.83
N ILE A 78 3.24 8.23 -11.10
CA ILE A 78 3.82 6.97 -10.63
C ILE A 78 3.28 5.81 -11.48
N ASN A 79 4.17 4.91 -11.89
CA ASN A 79 3.79 3.70 -12.62
C ASN A 79 3.28 2.64 -11.65
N ALA A 80 2.04 2.80 -11.22
CA ALA A 80 1.36 1.90 -10.30
C ALA A 80 -0.13 1.90 -10.59
N SER A 81 -0.80 0.81 -10.23
CA SER A 81 -2.26 0.72 -10.32
C SER A 81 -2.92 1.64 -9.28
N GLU A 82 -4.17 1.98 -9.51
CA GLU A 82 -4.94 2.79 -8.54
C GLU A 82 -5.02 2.12 -7.17
N ALA A 83 -5.18 0.78 -7.14
CA ALA A 83 -5.19 0.02 -5.90
C ALA A 83 -3.85 0.09 -5.17
N GLU A 84 -2.74 -0.02 -5.89
CA GLU A 84 -1.40 0.13 -5.32
C GLU A 84 -1.16 1.55 -4.79
N ILE A 85 -1.53 2.56 -5.55
CA ILE A 85 -1.46 3.96 -5.11
C ILE A 85 -2.30 4.17 -3.86
N GLY A 86 -3.51 3.62 -3.82
CA GLY A 86 -4.39 3.68 -2.65
C GLY A 86 -3.76 3.08 -1.40
N ALA A 87 -3.12 1.92 -1.52
CA ALA A 87 -2.41 1.27 -0.41
C ALA A 87 -1.24 2.12 0.10
N MET A 88 -0.48 2.71 -0.80
CA MET A 88 0.65 3.57 -0.44
C MET A 88 0.18 4.88 0.22
N VAL A 89 -0.88 5.47 -0.27
CA VAL A 89 -1.49 6.67 0.34
C VAL A 89 -2.04 6.36 1.73
N ASP A 90 -2.70 5.23 1.91
CA ASP A 90 -3.17 4.79 3.24
C ASP A 90 -2.02 4.70 4.24
N ARG A 91 -0.88 4.18 3.81
CA ARG A 91 0.30 4.10 4.68
C ARG A 91 0.88 5.48 5.00
N ALA A 92 0.91 6.37 4.04
CA ALA A 92 1.41 7.73 4.23
C ALA A 92 0.52 8.55 5.18
N LEU A 93 -0.77 8.23 5.27
CA LEU A 93 -1.75 8.91 6.10
C LEU A 93 -1.95 8.28 7.50
N LYS A 94 -1.05 7.42 7.92
CA LYS A 94 -1.12 6.79 9.26
C LYS A 94 -0.25 7.45 10.30
#